data_1ed6ae690c451babf2ab06a9dbab00fc
#
_entry.id   1ed6ae690c451babf2ab06a9dbab00fc
#
_cell.length_a   1.000
_cell.length_b   1.000
_cell.length_c   1.000
_cell.angle_alpha   90.00
_cell.angle_beta   90.00
_cell.angle_gamma   90.00
#
_symmetry.space_group_name_H-M   'P 1'
#
loop_
_entity.id
_entity.type
_entity.pdbx_description
1 polymer ?
#
loop_
_entity_poly.entity_id
_entity_poly.type
_entity_poly.pdbx_seq_one_letter_code
_entity_poly.pdbx_strand_id
1 'polypeptide(L)'
;MEAVARQLATDQTVLIIRNGFFSFRWTQILEKGRITDDVTVLTAHIGDNSDSMGQQQQFEPVAIETAVAEIQSKKPAVVFAPHVETAAGLMLPDDYIKQLGDAVHSVGGLLVIDCIASGCVWLDMKALGIDVLISAPQKGWSSTPCAGLVMMNEQAVAKVETTESTSFGLDLKQWLTIMRAYENGGHAYHATMPTDGLTKFRDTVKEAEAIGLDKLKSAQFELGEKILSVLNQHDIISVAAEGYQAPGVIVVYTERDDMHKGAAFAAQGLQIAGGVPLKVGEPDSFKTFRLGLFGLDKLTDIDGTVSRFEQALEKVLA
;
A
#
# COMPACT_ATOMS: atom_id res chain seq x y z
N MET A 1 -10.63 0.37 -2.81
CA MET A 1 -10.93 0.79 -1.41
C MET A 1 -12.44 0.99 -1.20
N GLU A 2 -13.09 1.99 -1.79
CA GLU A 2 -14.51 2.30 -1.51
C GLU A 2 -15.47 1.16 -1.83
N ALA A 3 -15.27 0.42 -2.92
CA ALA A 3 -16.06 -0.76 -3.26
C ALA A 3 -16.06 -1.81 -2.14
N VAL A 4 -14.87 -2.11 -1.60
CA VAL A 4 -14.70 -3.07 -0.50
C VAL A 4 -15.35 -2.55 0.79
N ALA A 5 -15.15 -1.27 1.13
CA ALA A 5 -15.74 -0.67 2.32
C ALA A 5 -17.29 -0.70 2.26
N ARG A 6 -17.89 -0.29 1.13
CA ARG A 6 -19.36 -0.30 0.96
C ARG A 6 -19.95 -1.70 1.02
N GLN A 7 -19.24 -2.69 0.49
CA GLN A 7 -19.72 -4.06 0.46
C GLN A 7 -19.60 -4.78 1.81
N LEU A 8 -18.51 -4.55 2.53
CA LEU A 8 -18.17 -5.37 3.71
C LEU A 8 -18.31 -4.63 5.05
N ALA A 9 -18.25 -3.30 5.04
CA ALA A 9 -18.18 -2.50 6.27
C ALA A 9 -19.45 -1.67 6.55
N THR A 10 -20.48 -1.69 5.68
CA THR A 10 -21.72 -0.93 5.90
C THR A 10 -22.40 -1.39 7.20
N ASP A 11 -22.60 -0.43 8.13
CA ASP A 11 -23.20 -0.65 9.46
C ASP A 11 -22.46 -1.70 10.31
N GLN A 12 -21.14 -1.88 10.10
CA GLN A 12 -20.32 -2.83 10.83
C GLN A 12 -19.27 -2.11 11.71
N THR A 13 -18.83 -2.81 12.77
CA THR A 13 -17.65 -2.42 13.56
C THR A 13 -16.38 -2.63 12.72
N VAL A 14 -15.55 -1.61 12.62
CA VAL A 14 -14.34 -1.57 11.79
C VAL A 14 -13.12 -1.19 12.61
N LEU A 15 -11.98 -1.81 12.31
CA LEU A 15 -10.68 -1.38 12.80
C LEU A 15 -9.76 -1.03 11.62
N ILE A 16 -9.02 0.07 11.76
CA ILE A 16 -8.07 0.56 10.74
C ILE A 16 -6.69 0.63 11.35
N ILE A 17 -5.71 -0.03 10.72
CA ILE A 17 -4.28 0.25 10.93
C ILE A 17 -3.92 1.44 10.03
N ARG A 18 -3.54 2.56 10.66
CA ARG A 18 -3.18 3.80 9.96
C ARG A 18 -1.69 4.08 10.12
N ASN A 19 -0.94 3.78 9.07
CA ASN A 19 0.50 4.04 9.01
C ASN A 19 0.86 5.38 8.34
N GLY A 20 -0.15 6.10 7.83
CA GLY A 20 0.04 7.39 7.19
C GLY A 20 -1.15 7.88 6.38
N PHE A 21 -0.90 8.84 5.49
CA PHE A 21 -1.91 9.55 4.71
C PHE A 21 -2.76 8.66 3.80
N PHE A 22 -2.16 7.62 3.22
CA PHE A 22 -2.90 6.77 2.29
C PHE A 22 -3.79 5.77 3.01
N SER A 23 -3.41 5.29 4.17
CA SER A 23 -4.29 4.50 5.05
C SER A 23 -5.34 5.37 5.77
N PHE A 24 -5.11 6.68 5.96
CA PHE A 24 -6.13 7.62 6.42
C PHE A 24 -7.32 7.70 5.46
N ARG A 25 -7.14 7.38 4.18
CA ARG A 25 -8.23 7.33 3.20
C ARG A 25 -9.37 6.39 3.60
N TRP A 26 -9.10 5.32 4.34
CA TRP A 26 -10.16 4.46 4.85
C TRP A 26 -11.12 5.25 5.74
N THR A 27 -10.62 6.05 6.68
CA THR A 27 -11.46 6.93 7.51
C THR A 27 -12.28 7.88 6.63
N GLN A 28 -11.64 8.55 5.67
CA GLN A 28 -12.35 9.47 4.77
C GLN A 28 -13.44 8.79 3.93
N ILE A 29 -13.20 7.55 3.48
CA ILE A 29 -14.17 6.75 2.73
C ILE A 29 -15.36 6.39 3.62
N LEU A 30 -15.11 5.91 4.84
CA LEU A 30 -16.15 5.55 5.78
C LEU A 30 -17.03 6.75 6.15
N GLU A 31 -16.42 7.88 6.50
CA GLU A 31 -17.12 9.14 6.84
C GLU A 31 -17.91 9.72 5.66
N LYS A 32 -17.24 9.97 4.51
CA LYS A 32 -17.89 10.57 3.34
C LYS A 32 -18.95 9.67 2.71
N GLY A 33 -18.70 8.37 2.74
CA GLY A 33 -19.63 7.35 2.26
C GLY A 33 -20.78 7.08 3.23
N ARG A 34 -20.73 7.60 4.46
CA ARG A 34 -21.65 7.27 5.56
C ARG A 34 -21.81 5.76 5.69
N ILE A 35 -20.65 5.06 5.72
CA ILE A 35 -20.62 3.60 5.65
C ILE A 35 -20.81 3.03 7.06
N THR A 36 -20.06 3.54 8.05
CA THR A 36 -20.20 3.22 9.47
C THR A 36 -19.54 4.30 10.32
N ASP A 37 -20.06 4.53 11.51
CA ASP A 37 -19.49 5.42 12.53
C ASP A 37 -18.76 4.62 13.64
N ASP A 38 -18.89 3.28 13.64
CA ASP A 38 -18.23 2.40 14.61
C ASP A 38 -16.83 2.01 14.14
N VAL A 39 -15.89 2.94 14.30
CA VAL A 39 -14.53 2.84 13.76
C VAL A 39 -13.48 3.02 14.86
N THR A 40 -12.62 2.02 15.02
CA THR A 40 -11.39 2.11 15.82
C THR A 40 -10.19 2.34 14.88
N VAL A 41 -9.33 3.30 15.22
CA VAL A 41 -8.12 3.60 14.45
C VAL A 41 -6.89 3.43 15.32
N LEU A 42 -5.96 2.60 14.87
CA LEU A 42 -4.64 2.42 15.49
C LEU A 42 -3.59 3.04 14.57
N THR A 43 -2.84 4.01 15.10
CA THR A 43 -1.88 4.78 14.30
C THR A 43 -0.46 4.29 14.48
N ALA A 44 0.35 4.47 13.43
CA ALA A 44 1.80 4.42 13.57
C ALA A 44 2.27 5.43 14.63
N HIS A 45 3.38 5.15 15.24
CA HIS A 45 3.99 5.96 16.29
C HIS A 45 5.49 6.07 16.07
N ILE A 46 6.12 6.95 16.82
CA ILE A 46 7.57 7.10 16.84
C ILE A 46 8.16 5.90 17.61
N GLY A 47 9.08 5.18 16.97
CA GLY A 47 9.75 4.03 17.56
C GLY A 47 10.70 4.40 18.70
N ASP A 48 10.91 3.47 19.62
CA ASP A 48 11.78 3.66 20.79
C ASP A 48 13.27 3.89 20.43
N ASN A 49 13.71 3.46 19.26
CA ASN A 49 15.08 3.61 18.77
C ASN A 49 15.37 4.97 18.11
N SER A 50 14.40 5.89 18.09
CA SER A 50 14.51 7.21 17.44
C SER A 50 15.55 8.14 18.09
N ASP A 51 15.93 7.89 19.34
CA ASP A 51 16.87 8.74 20.10
C ASP A 51 18.33 8.57 19.68
N SER A 52 18.69 7.50 18.96
CA SER A 52 20.07 7.22 18.56
C SER A 52 20.54 7.96 17.30
N MET A 53 19.62 8.55 16.54
CA MET A 53 19.87 9.17 15.23
C MET A 53 19.70 10.70 15.22
N GLY A 54 19.68 11.32 16.37
CA GLY A 54 19.68 12.77 16.50
C GLY A 54 18.39 13.47 16.13
N GLN A 55 17.76 14.24 15.89
CA GLN A 55 16.58 15.06 15.73
C GLN A 55 15.45 14.49 14.82
N GLN A 56 15.70 13.41 14.06
CA GLN A 56 14.71 12.88 13.11
C GLN A 56 14.17 11.54 13.61
N GLN A 57 12.89 11.54 13.96
CA GLN A 57 12.22 10.41 14.58
C GLN A 57 11.70 9.44 13.52
N GLN A 58 12.02 8.16 13.64
CA GLN A 58 11.52 7.12 12.75
C GLN A 58 10.21 6.56 13.27
N PHE A 59 9.31 6.25 12.33
CA PHE A 59 7.98 5.72 12.64
C PHE A 59 7.93 4.20 12.48
N GLU A 60 7.15 3.59 13.37
CA GLU A 60 6.80 2.16 13.37
C GLU A 60 5.28 2.00 13.33
N PRO A 61 4.75 0.89 12.79
CA PRO A 61 3.33 0.58 12.92
C PRO A 61 2.99 0.38 14.41
N VAL A 62 1.70 0.45 14.75
CA VAL A 62 1.25 0.05 16.10
C VAL A 62 1.79 -1.33 16.44
N ALA A 63 2.22 -1.54 17.68
CA ALA A 63 2.69 -2.86 18.13
C ALA A 63 1.62 -3.92 17.87
N ILE A 64 2.05 -5.09 17.36
CA ILE A 64 1.09 -6.14 16.95
C ILE A 64 0.26 -6.64 18.14
N GLU A 65 0.85 -6.70 19.34
CA GLU A 65 0.17 -7.09 20.56
C GLU A 65 -0.98 -6.13 20.91
N THR A 66 -0.77 -4.83 20.69
CA THR A 66 -1.81 -3.81 20.87
C THR A 66 -2.92 -3.99 19.84
N ALA A 67 -2.57 -4.21 18.57
CA ALA A 67 -3.56 -4.45 17.52
C ALA A 67 -4.39 -5.72 17.80
N VAL A 68 -3.74 -6.80 18.21
CA VAL A 68 -4.41 -8.05 18.61
C VAL A 68 -5.35 -7.84 19.79
N ALA A 69 -4.91 -7.13 20.83
CA ALA A 69 -5.73 -6.84 22.00
C ALA A 69 -6.99 -6.01 21.65
N GLU A 70 -6.84 -5.00 20.81
CA GLU A 70 -7.98 -4.19 20.33
C GLU A 70 -8.93 -4.99 19.44
N ILE A 71 -8.43 -5.87 18.57
CA ILE A 71 -9.27 -6.77 17.77
C ILE A 71 -10.08 -7.70 18.68
N GLN A 72 -9.46 -8.31 19.69
CA GLN A 72 -10.15 -9.17 20.66
C GLN A 72 -11.21 -8.41 21.45
N SER A 73 -10.93 -7.18 21.82
CA SER A 73 -11.84 -6.32 22.60
C SER A 73 -13.03 -5.84 21.77
N LYS A 74 -12.76 -5.29 20.56
CA LYS A 74 -13.76 -4.64 19.70
C LYS A 74 -14.50 -5.61 18.79
N LYS A 75 -13.90 -6.76 18.50
CA LYS A 75 -14.44 -7.79 17.59
C LYS A 75 -14.90 -7.20 16.25
N PRO A 76 -14.03 -6.49 15.53
CA PRO A 76 -14.41 -5.83 14.27
C PRO A 76 -14.84 -6.87 13.24
N ALA A 77 -15.89 -6.54 12.48
CA ALA A 77 -16.28 -7.34 11.32
C ALA A 77 -15.27 -7.24 10.18
N VAL A 78 -14.55 -6.10 10.09
CA VAL A 78 -13.52 -5.87 9.07
C VAL A 78 -12.34 -5.12 9.68
N VAL A 79 -11.13 -5.59 9.39
CA VAL A 79 -9.88 -4.88 9.67
C VAL A 79 -9.25 -4.43 8.35
N PHE A 80 -8.96 -3.15 8.21
CA PHE A 80 -8.24 -2.57 7.07
C PHE A 80 -6.81 -2.24 7.46
N ALA A 81 -5.83 -2.70 6.69
CA ALA A 81 -4.43 -2.36 6.90
C ALA A 81 -3.70 -2.11 5.57
N PRO A 82 -2.76 -1.15 5.51
CA PRO A 82 -1.88 -1.01 4.36
C PRO A 82 -0.76 -2.05 4.46
N HIS A 83 -0.44 -2.76 3.36
CA HIS A 83 0.83 -3.48 3.31
C HIS A 83 1.98 -2.48 3.25
N VAL A 84 1.91 -1.52 2.32
CA VAL A 84 2.87 -0.43 2.19
C VAL A 84 2.17 0.92 2.29
N GLU A 85 2.59 1.73 3.26
CA GLU A 85 2.15 3.12 3.39
C GLU A 85 3.07 4.06 2.60
N THR A 86 2.55 4.63 1.54
CA THR A 86 3.30 5.49 0.62
C THR A 86 3.76 6.82 1.26
N ALA A 87 3.08 7.29 2.31
CA ALA A 87 3.42 8.56 2.96
C ALA A 87 4.63 8.45 3.89
N ALA A 88 4.83 7.28 4.48
CA ALA A 88 5.88 7.01 5.46
C ALA A 88 6.97 6.04 4.95
N GLY A 89 6.73 5.33 3.86
CA GLY A 89 7.61 4.25 3.42
C GLY A 89 7.58 3.03 4.35
N LEU A 90 6.52 2.91 5.17
CA LEU A 90 6.32 1.78 6.08
C LEU A 90 5.74 0.58 5.34
N MET A 91 6.31 -0.60 5.59
CA MET A 91 5.79 -1.89 5.14
C MET A 91 5.50 -2.77 6.35
N LEU A 92 4.33 -3.39 6.39
CA LEU A 92 4.02 -4.41 7.38
C LEU A 92 4.70 -5.73 7.01
N PRO A 93 5.52 -6.33 7.89
CA PRO A 93 6.13 -7.64 7.66
C PRO A 93 5.08 -8.77 7.57
N ASP A 94 5.45 -9.88 6.91
CA ASP A 94 4.56 -11.02 6.70
C ASP A 94 4.04 -11.61 8.03
N ASP A 95 4.89 -11.68 9.06
CA ASP A 95 4.50 -12.18 10.38
C ASP A 95 3.52 -11.25 11.11
N TYR A 96 3.66 -9.93 10.93
CA TYR A 96 2.70 -8.95 11.44
C TYR A 96 1.32 -9.15 10.77
N ILE A 97 1.28 -9.27 9.44
CA ILE A 97 0.04 -9.50 8.68
C ILE A 97 -0.59 -10.83 9.09
N LYS A 98 0.21 -11.88 9.25
CA LYS A 98 -0.26 -13.19 9.69
C LYS A 98 -0.93 -13.13 11.08
N GLN A 99 -0.31 -12.44 12.04
CA GLN A 99 -0.87 -12.27 13.38
C GLN A 99 -2.17 -11.45 13.36
N LEU A 100 -2.25 -10.40 12.50
CA LEU A 100 -3.51 -9.69 12.27
C LEU A 100 -4.60 -10.64 11.74
N GLY A 101 -4.27 -11.45 10.74
CA GLY A 101 -5.20 -12.41 10.15
C GLY A 101 -5.74 -13.40 11.19
N ASP A 102 -4.85 -13.99 11.97
CA ASP A 102 -5.23 -14.94 13.03
C ASP A 102 -6.15 -14.28 14.09
N ALA A 103 -5.81 -13.05 14.50
CA ALA A 103 -6.62 -12.31 15.46
C ALA A 103 -8.02 -11.97 14.91
N VAL A 104 -8.10 -11.49 13.67
CA VAL A 104 -9.36 -11.12 13.01
C VAL A 104 -10.25 -12.36 12.83
N HIS A 105 -9.69 -13.47 12.36
CA HIS A 105 -10.44 -14.71 12.17
C HIS A 105 -10.93 -15.30 13.50
N SER A 106 -10.18 -15.14 14.60
CA SER A 106 -10.61 -15.63 15.92
C SER A 106 -11.87 -14.96 16.46
N VAL A 107 -12.20 -13.76 15.93
CA VAL A 107 -13.43 -13.02 16.26
C VAL A 107 -14.49 -13.05 15.14
N GLY A 108 -14.23 -13.80 14.06
CA GLY A 108 -15.14 -13.96 12.93
C GLY A 108 -15.15 -12.80 11.93
N GLY A 109 -14.14 -11.93 11.97
CA GLY A 109 -13.97 -10.81 11.05
C GLY A 109 -13.22 -11.17 9.76
N LEU A 110 -13.04 -10.19 8.87
CA LEU A 110 -12.29 -10.26 7.62
C LEU A 110 -11.09 -9.32 7.64
N LEU A 111 -9.94 -9.80 7.15
CA LEU A 111 -8.73 -8.99 6.95
C LEU A 111 -8.65 -8.47 5.52
N VAL A 112 -8.60 -7.14 5.36
CA VAL A 112 -8.43 -6.44 4.09
C VAL A 112 -7.06 -5.77 4.06
N ILE A 113 -6.21 -6.17 3.11
CA ILE A 113 -4.87 -5.59 2.93
C ILE A 113 -4.82 -4.74 1.66
N ASP A 114 -4.40 -3.49 1.82
CA ASP A 114 -4.14 -2.56 0.73
C ASP A 114 -2.70 -2.72 0.23
N CYS A 115 -2.56 -3.39 -0.91
CA CYS A 115 -1.30 -3.62 -1.63
C CYS A 115 -1.10 -2.66 -2.81
N ILE A 116 -1.80 -1.53 -2.87
CA ILE A 116 -1.68 -0.59 -3.99
C ILE A 116 -0.22 -0.12 -4.16
N ALA A 117 0.51 0.09 -3.08
CA ALA A 117 1.88 0.58 -3.09
C ALA A 117 2.95 -0.49 -2.79
N SER A 118 2.59 -1.77 -2.83
CA SER A 118 3.51 -2.87 -2.50
C SER A 118 4.63 -3.10 -3.52
N GLY A 119 4.54 -2.49 -4.70
CA GLY A 119 5.49 -2.78 -5.76
C GLY A 119 5.37 -4.24 -6.23
N CYS A 120 6.51 -4.89 -6.44
CA CYS A 120 6.58 -6.31 -6.75
C CYS A 120 6.75 -7.19 -5.49
N VAL A 121 6.41 -6.69 -4.30
CA VAL A 121 6.39 -7.49 -3.07
C VAL A 121 5.04 -8.21 -2.98
N TRP A 122 4.98 -9.38 -3.60
CA TRP A 122 3.76 -10.20 -3.67
C TRP A 122 3.52 -10.90 -2.33
N LEU A 123 2.27 -10.87 -1.84
CA LEU A 123 1.83 -11.55 -0.63
C LEU A 123 1.10 -12.85 -0.97
N ASP A 124 1.35 -13.90 -0.22
CA ASP A 124 0.53 -15.13 -0.25
C ASP A 124 -0.69 -14.94 0.65
N MET A 125 -1.85 -14.65 0.04
CA MET A 125 -3.10 -14.41 0.76
C MET A 125 -3.48 -15.57 1.69
N LYS A 126 -3.28 -16.81 1.25
CA LYS A 126 -3.65 -18.00 2.01
C LYS A 126 -2.74 -18.22 3.20
N ALA A 127 -1.43 -18.10 3.01
CA ALA A 127 -0.44 -18.27 4.07
C ALA A 127 -0.58 -17.19 5.16
N LEU A 128 -0.92 -15.96 4.77
CA LEU A 128 -1.02 -14.81 5.66
C LEU A 128 -2.43 -14.56 6.24
N GLY A 129 -3.42 -15.36 5.85
CA GLY A 129 -4.79 -15.19 6.33
C GLY A 129 -5.47 -13.91 5.81
N ILE A 130 -5.15 -13.49 4.58
CA ILE A 130 -5.74 -12.31 3.95
C ILE A 130 -7.04 -12.71 3.24
N ASP A 131 -8.14 -12.04 3.57
CA ASP A 131 -9.44 -12.32 2.96
C ASP A 131 -9.67 -11.50 1.70
N VAL A 132 -9.27 -10.22 1.73
CA VAL A 132 -9.35 -9.31 0.60
C VAL A 132 -8.01 -8.60 0.41
N LEU A 133 -7.47 -8.65 -0.80
CA LEU A 133 -6.29 -7.91 -1.19
C LEU A 133 -6.66 -6.89 -2.27
N ILE A 134 -6.28 -5.63 -2.08
CA ILE A 134 -6.54 -4.55 -3.04
C ILE A 134 -5.23 -4.15 -3.70
N SER A 135 -5.24 -4.01 -5.03
CA SER A 135 -4.10 -3.54 -5.81
C SER A 135 -4.53 -2.58 -6.93
N ALA A 136 -3.58 -2.06 -7.67
CA ALA A 136 -3.82 -1.15 -8.79
C ALA A 136 -2.77 -1.33 -9.90
N PRO A 137 -3.16 -1.20 -11.19
CA PRO A 137 -2.29 -1.48 -12.32
C PRO A 137 -1.06 -0.55 -12.43
N GLN A 138 -1.19 0.73 -12.02
CA GLN A 138 -0.20 1.79 -12.25
C GLN A 138 0.95 1.84 -11.24
N LYS A 139 1.09 0.86 -10.38
CA LYS A 139 2.14 0.74 -9.37
C LYS A 139 3.04 -0.46 -9.68
N GLY A 140 3.08 -1.47 -8.85
CA GLY A 140 3.91 -2.65 -9.04
C GLY A 140 3.69 -3.41 -10.35
N TRP A 141 2.49 -3.33 -10.93
CA TRP A 141 2.17 -3.96 -12.21
C TRP A 141 2.67 -3.20 -13.44
N SER A 142 3.27 -2.02 -13.28
CA SER A 142 3.91 -1.23 -14.37
C SER A 142 2.99 -0.86 -15.54
N SER A 143 1.67 -0.79 -15.29
CA SER A 143 0.67 -0.49 -16.32
C SER A 143 0.07 0.91 -16.16
N THR A 144 -0.90 1.24 -16.99
CA THR A 144 -1.70 2.46 -16.88
C THR A 144 -2.84 2.28 -15.85
N PRO A 145 -3.27 3.34 -15.15
CA PRO A 145 -4.43 3.26 -14.27
C PRO A 145 -5.70 2.99 -15.11
N CYS A 146 -6.42 1.92 -14.80
CA CYS A 146 -7.64 1.55 -15.52
C CYS A 146 -8.74 0.96 -14.64
N ALA A 147 -8.38 0.29 -13.54
CA ALA A 147 -9.32 -0.35 -12.63
C ALA A 147 -8.72 -0.51 -11.24
N GLY A 148 -9.55 -0.65 -10.22
CA GLY A 148 -9.14 -1.21 -8.94
C GLY A 148 -9.13 -2.73 -9.03
N LEU A 149 -8.08 -3.36 -8.53
CA LEU A 149 -7.95 -4.81 -8.47
C LEU A 149 -8.37 -5.27 -7.08
N VAL A 150 -9.30 -6.22 -7.00
CA VAL A 150 -9.79 -6.79 -5.74
C VAL A 150 -9.71 -8.30 -5.84
N MET A 151 -8.81 -8.90 -5.09
CA MET A 151 -8.70 -10.35 -4.94
C MET A 151 -9.41 -10.75 -3.64
N MET A 152 -10.19 -11.82 -3.69
CA MET A 152 -11.00 -12.29 -2.56
C MET A 152 -10.81 -13.80 -2.37
N ASN A 153 -10.66 -14.23 -1.11
CA ASN A 153 -10.74 -15.64 -0.77
C ASN A 153 -12.21 -16.11 -0.73
N GLU A 154 -12.44 -17.39 -0.53
CA GLU A 154 -13.78 -17.98 -0.49
C GLU A 154 -14.67 -17.37 0.61
N GLN A 155 -14.10 -17.04 1.77
CA GLN A 155 -14.81 -16.44 2.90
C GLN A 155 -15.31 -15.02 2.55
N ALA A 156 -14.44 -14.21 1.94
CA ALA A 156 -14.80 -12.87 1.47
C ALA A 156 -15.86 -12.93 0.35
N VAL A 157 -15.73 -13.86 -0.60
CA VAL A 157 -16.74 -14.08 -1.65
C VAL A 157 -18.09 -14.44 -1.05
N ALA A 158 -18.14 -15.38 -0.11
CA ALA A 158 -19.37 -15.76 0.58
C ALA A 158 -20.01 -14.56 1.31
N LYS A 159 -19.20 -13.69 1.92
CA LYS A 159 -19.69 -12.47 2.55
C LYS A 159 -20.26 -11.49 1.52
N VAL A 160 -19.58 -11.27 0.39
CA VAL A 160 -20.04 -10.41 -0.71
C VAL A 160 -21.40 -10.88 -1.25
N GLU A 161 -21.61 -12.19 -1.39
CA GLU A 161 -22.86 -12.77 -1.88
C GLU A 161 -24.07 -12.49 -0.96
N THR A 162 -23.83 -12.32 0.33
CA THR A 162 -24.85 -12.08 1.35
C THR A 162 -25.04 -10.61 1.73
N THR A 163 -24.25 -9.71 1.16
CA THR A 163 -24.30 -8.26 1.43
C THR A 163 -24.77 -7.47 0.22
N GLU A 164 -25.19 -6.25 0.44
CA GLU A 164 -25.62 -5.31 -0.59
C GLU A 164 -24.70 -4.08 -0.58
N SER A 165 -24.28 -3.64 -1.77
CA SER A 165 -23.54 -2.39 -1.89
C SER A 165 -24.47 -1.18 -1.95
N THR A 166 -24.06 -0.08 -1.35
CA THR A 166 -24.78 1.21 -1.47
C THR A 166 -24.37 2.00 -2.71
N SER A 167 -23.63 1.40 -3.65
CA SER A 167 -23.17 2.02 -4.88
C SER A 167 -23.46 1.14 -6.10
N PHE A 168 -24.03 1.74 -7.14
CA PHE A 168 -24.24 1.05 -8.41
C PHE A 168 -22.92 0.63 -9.07
N GLY A 169 -21.98 1.56 -9.25
CA GLY A 169 -20.74 1.31 -10.00
C GLY A 169 -19.66 0.55 -9.23
N LEU A 170 -19.74 0.53 -7.88
CA LEU A 170 -18.76 -0.08 -6.99
C LEU A 170 -19.30 -1.35 -6.31
N ASP A 171 -20.35 -1.96 -6.84
CA ASP A 171 -20.97 -3.18 -6.31
C ASP A 171 -20.12 -4.42 -6.68
N LEU A 172 -19.40 -4.95 -5.70
CA LEU A 172 -18.54 -6.13 -5.89
C LEU A 172 -19.34 -7.38 -6.25
N LYS A 173 -20.59 -7.51 -5.75
CA LYS A 173 -21.46 -8.64 -6.08
C LYS A 173 -21.85 -8.64 -7.56
N GLN A 174 -22.16 -7.46 -8.10
CA GLN A 174 -22.44 -7.32 -9.53
C GLN A 174 -21.18 -7.60 -10.38
N TRP A 175 -20.03 -7.04 -10.01
CA TRP A 175 -18.78 -7.30 -10.71
C TRP A 175 -18.36 -8.78 -10.65
N LEU A 176 -18.58 -9.46 -9.52
CA LEU A 176 -18.35 -10.90 -9.39
C LEU A 176 -19.24 -11.71 -10.35
N THR A 177 -20.51 -11.31 -10.47
CA THR A 177 -21.45 -11.92 -11.43
C THR A 177 -20.96 -11.76 -12.88
N ILE A 178 -20.45 -10.56 -13.24
CA ILE A 178 -19.86 -10.32 -14.57
C ILE A 178 -18.62 -11.20 -14.81
N MET A 179 -17.69 -11.25 -13.84
CA MET A 179 -16.48 -12.07 -13.94
C MET A 179 -16.82 -13.54 -14.14
N ARG A 180 -17.74 -14.09 -13.37
CA ARG A 180 -18.19 -15.49 -13.49
C ARG A 180 -18.82 -15.79 -14.85
N ALA A 181 -19.58 -14.84 -15.43
CA ALA A 181 -20.12 -15.01 -16.77
C ALA A 181 -19.01 -15.17 -17.81
N TYR A 182 -17.94 -14.38 -17.73
CA TYR A 182 -16.80 -14.50 -18.63
C TYR A 182 -15.99 -15.78 -18.38
N GLU A 183 -15.76 -16.16 -17.13
CA GLU A 183 -15.07 -17.42 -16.77
C GLU A 183 -15.80 -18.65 -17.32
N ASN A 184 -17.13 -18.61 -17.39
CA ASN A 184 -17.97 -19.66 -17.98
C ASN A 184 -18.12 -19.57 -19.51
N GLY A 185 -17.32 -18.76 -20.20
CA GLY A 185 -17.32 -18.60 -21.65
C GLY A 185 -18.48 -17.78 -22.22
N GLY A 186 -19.26 -17.13 -21.36
CA GLY A 186 -20.33 -16.20 -21.74
C GLY A 186 -19.88 -14.74 -21.70
N HIS A 187 -20.84 -13.85 -21.66
CA HIS A 187 -20.61 -12.41 -21.37
C HIS A 187 -21.79 -11.85 -20.58
N ALA A 188 -21.51 -10.80 -19.82
CA ALA A 188 -22.52 -10.01 -19.14
C ALA A 188 -22.07 -8.55 -19.07
N TYR A 189 -23.02 -7.65 -18.87
CA TYR A 189 -22.78 -6.21 -18.83
C TYR A 189 -23.36 -5.62 -17.55
N HIS A 190 -22.58 -4.76 -16.91
CA HIS A 190 -23.04 -3.93 -15.80
C HIS A 190 -22.73 -2.46 -16.04
N ALA A 191 -21.47 -2.13 -16.33
CA ALA A 191 -21.02 -0.79 -16.69
C ALA A 191 -19.87 -0.88 -17.70
N THR A 192 -19.66 0.20 -18.46
CA THR A 192 -18.59 0.26 -19.46
C THR A 192 -17.21 0.26 -18.77
N MET A 193 -16.35 -0.63 -19.23
CA MET A 193 -14.96 -0.78 -18.75
C MET A 193 -13.98 -0.10 -19.71
N PRO A 194 -12.84 0.40 -19.20
CA PRO A 194 -11.76 0.97 -20.03
C PRO A 194 -10.97 -0.16 -20.71
N THR A 195 -11.51 -0.73 -21.78
CA THR A 195 -10.98 -1.95 -22.44
C THR A 195 -9.54 -1.83 -22.93
N ASP A 196 -9.15 -0.65 -23.43
CA ASP A 196 -7.77 -0.39 -23.86
C ASP A 196 -6.79 -0.45 -22.68
N GLY A 197 -7.17 0.16 -21.54
CA GLY A 197 -6.39 0.09 -20.32
C GLY A 197 -6.28 -1.32 -19.74
N LEU A 198 -7.39 -2.09 -19.78
CA LEU A 198 -7.40 -3.50 -19.34
C LEU A 198 -6.54 -4.39 -20.26
N THR A 199 -6.56 -4.14 -21.57
CA THR A 199 -5.69 -4.82 -22.53
C THR A 199 -4.22 -4.55 -22.22
N LYS A 200 -3.87 -3.27 -22.00
CA LYS A 200 -2.51 -2.89 -21.60
C LYS A 200 -2.10 -3.54 -20.27
N PHE A 201 -3.00 -3.57 -19.31
CA PHE A 201 -2.73 -4.24 -18.02
C PHE A 201 -2.48 -5.74 -18.18
N ARG A 202 -3.32 -6.45 -18.93
CA ARG A 202 -3.11 -7.88 -19.27
C ARG A 202 -1.71 -8.10 -19.87
N ASP A 203 -1.28 -7.25 -20.79
CA ASP A 203 0.00 -7.40 -21.47
C ASP A 203 1.18 -7.21 -20.51
N THR A 204 1.10 -6.22 -19.60
CA THR A 204 2.15 -6.03 -18.57
C THR A 204 2.16 -7.15 -17.52
N VAL A 205 1.02 -7.75 -17.17
CA VAL A 205 0.99 -8.94 -16.30
C VAL A 205 1.72 -10.10 -16.96
N LYS A 206 1.46 -10.37 -18.26
CA LYS A 206 2.18 -11.41 -19.00
C LYS A 206 3.68 -11.15 -19.12
N GLU A 207 4.09 -9.89 -19.26
CA GLU A 207 5.50 -9.49 -19.23
C GLU A 207 6.14 -9.80 -17.87
N ALA A 208 5.46 -9.44 -16.77
CA ALA A 208 5.91 -9.74 -15.42
C ALA A 208 6.01 -11.26 -15.15
N GLU A 209 5.03 -12.05 -15.62
CA GLU A 209 5.07 -13.51 -15.53
C GLU A 209 6.25 -14.10 -16.33
N ALA A 210 6.52 -13.57 -17.52
CA ALA A 210 7.64 -14.03 -18.37
C ALA A 210 9.02 -13.72 -17.74
N ILE A 211 9.16 -12.61 -17.01
CA ILE A 211 10.35 -12.28 -16.21
C ILE A 211 10.47 -13.21 -15.00
N GLY A 212 9.35 -13.52 -14.37
CA GLY A 212 9.21 -14.33 -13.16
C GLY A 212 8.89 -13.47 -11.93
N LEU A 213 7.77 -13.76 -11.26
CA LEU A 213 7.29 -12.95 -10.12
C LEU A 213 8.27 -12.97 -8.94
N ASP A 214 8.88 -14.11 -8.62
CA ASP A 214 9.89 -14.22 -7.54
C ASP A 214 11.15 -13.43 -7.87
N LYS A 215 11.56 -13.42 -9.13
CA LYS A 215 12.70 -12.64 -9.58
C LYS A 215 12.42 -11.14 -9.45
N LEU A 216 11.22 -10.71 -9.81
CA LEU A 216 10.80 -9.30 -9.64
C LEU A 216 10.70 -8.91 -8.16
N LYS A 217 10.23 -9.81 -7.29
CA LYS A 217 10.21 -9.59 -5.84
C LYS A 217 11.64 -9.38 -5.31
N SER A 218 12.57 -10.27 -5.66
CA SER A 218 13.97 -10.15 -5.26
C SER A 218 14.62 -8.87 -5.78
N ALA A 219 14.37 -8.52 -7.05
CA ALA A 219 14.86 -7.29 -7.66
C ALA A 219 14.31 -6.02 -6.97
N GLN A 220 13.05 -6.05 -6.51
CA GLN A 220 12.45 -4.94 -5.77
C GLN A 220 13.17 -4.71 -4.43
N PHE A 221 13.49 -5.75 -3.69
CA PHE A 221 14.27 -5.65 -2.44
C PHE A 221 15.68 -5.15 -2.73
N GLU A 222 16.39 -5.74 -3.69
CA GLU A 222 17.74 -5.32 -4.06
C GLU A 222 17.81 -3.83 -4.45
N LEU A 223 16.88 -3.36 -5.27
CA LEU A 223 16.81 -1.95 -5.66
C LEU A 223 16.56 -1.05 -4.45
N GLY A 224 15.63 -1.43 -3.58
CA GLY A 224 15.32 -0.68 -2.36
C GLY A 224 16.52 -0.55 -1.43
N GLU A 225 17.21 -1.64 -1.17
CA GLU A 225 18.42 -1.69 -0.32
C GLU A 225 19.55 -0.81 -0.88
N LYS A 226 19.83 -0.91 -2.19
CA LYS A 226 20.86 -0.09 -2.84
C LYS A 226 20.55 1.41 -2.76
N ILE A 227 19.30 1.81 -3.01
CA ILE A 227 18.87 3.22 -2.91
C ILE A 227 18.93 3.73 -1.47
N LEU A 228 18.50 2.94 -0.48
CA LEU A 228 18.65 3.28 0.94
C LEU A 228 20.13 3.42 1.34
N SER A 229 20.99 2.55 0.84
CA SER A 229 22.44 2.64 1.07
C SER A 229 23.02 3.95 0.54
N VAL A 230 22.65 4.38 -0.66
CA VAL A 230 23.07 5.68 -1.23
C VAL A 230 22.59 6.84 -0.35
N LEU A 231 21.34 6.84 0.09
CA LEU A 231 20.78 7.89 0.96
C LEU A 231 21.52 7.96 2.32
N ASN A 232 21.78 6.80 2.94
CA ASN A 232 22.48 6.71 4.21
C ASN A 232 23.92 7.21 4.14
N GLN A 233 24.63 7.05 3.00
CA GLN A 233 25.97 7.61 2.78
C GLN A 233 25.99 9.15 2.79
N HIS A 234 24.83 9.78 2.62
CA HIS A 234 24.65 11.24 2.68
C HIS A 234 23.89 11.69 3.94
N ASP A 235 23.80 10.86 4.96
CA ASP A 235 23.09 11.13 6.23
C ASP A 235 21.60 11.50 6.02
N ILE A 236 20.98 11.01 4.94
CA ILE A 236 19.56 11.22 4.65
C ILE A 236 18.75 10.07 5.27
N ILE A 237 17.98 10.40 6.30
CA ILE A 237 17.34 9.42 7.19
C ILE A 237 15.95 9.03 6.68
N SER A 238 15.65 7.72 6.69
CA SER A 238 14.34 7.15 6.40
C SER A 238 13.32 7.55 7.47
N VAL A 239 12.06 7.81 7.03
CA VAL A 239 10.92 8.01 7.93
C VAL A 239 10.50 6.69 8.58
N ALA A 240 10.57 5.59 7.83
CA ALA A 240 10.30 4.26 8.35
C ALA A 240 11.49 3.75 9.18
N ALA A 241 11.21 3.20 10.35
CA ALA A 241 12.20 2.55 11.20
C ALA A 241 12.76 1.28 10.52
N GLU A 242 13.94 0.87 10.96
CA GLU A 242 14.58 -0.38 10.51
C GLU A 242 13.63 -1.57 10.73
N GLY A 243 13.58 -2.48 9.76
CA GLY A 243 12.65 -3.61 9.76
C GLY A 243 11.27 -3.32 9.16
N TYR A 244 10.90 -2.05 9.02
CA TYR A 244 9.63 -1.62 8.42
C TYR A 244 9.79 -0.85 7.11
N GLN A 245 10.99 -0.72 6.57
CA GLN A 245 11.28 0.03 5.36
C GLN A 245 10.77 -0.68 4.10
N ALA A 246 9.90 0.00 3.34
CA ALA A 246 9.36 -0.54 2.11
C ALA A 246 10.38 -0.46 0.96
N PRO A 247 10.65 -1.56 0.23
CA PRO A 247 11.64 -1.53 -0.85
C PRO A 247 11.16 -0.85 -2.13
N GLY A 248 9.85 -0.66 -2.28
CA GLY A 248 9.26 -0.03 -3.48
C GLY A 248 8.90 1.45 -3.31
N VAL A 249 8.87 1.94 -2.08
CA VAL A 249 8.60 3.35 -1.75
C VAL A 249 9.50 3.76 -0.60
N ILE A 250 10.50 4.58 -0.89
CA ILE A 250 11.40 5.13 0.12
C ILE A 250 10.97 6.55 0.44
N VAL A 251 10.77 6.84 1.72
CA VAL A 251 10.43 8.16 2.23
C VAL A 251 11.49 8.62 3.20
N VAL A 252 12.05 9.78 2.95
CA VAL A 252 13.16 10.31 3.73
C VAL A 252 12.93 11.76 4.11
N TYR A 253 13.54 12.17 5.21
CA TYR A 253 13.48 13.53 5.72
C TYR A 253 14.27 14.50 4.85
N THR A 254 13.85 15.77 4.85
CA THR A 254 14.58 16.90 4.28
C THR A 254 14.17 18.18 4.99
N GLU A 255 15.10 19.14 5.10
CA GLU A 255 14.78 20.50 5.54
C GLU A 255 14.54 21.43 4.35
N ARG A 256 14.95 21.02 3.14
CA ARG A 256 14.90 21.83 1.92
C ARG A 256 13.52 21.76 1.24
N ASP A 257 12.93 22.92 0.98
CA ASP A 257 11.64 23.04 0.29
C ASP A 257 11.66 22.56 -1.16
N ASP A 258 12.78 22.76 -1.87
CA ASP A 258 12.94 22.31 -3.24
C ASP A 258 13.04 20.79 -3.37
N MET A 259 13.66 20.11 -2.41
CA MET A 259 13.66 18.65 -2.31
C MET A 259 12.26 18.13 -1.91
N HIS A 260 11.64 18.77 -0.91
CA HIS A 260 10.28 18.40 -0.46
C HIS A 260 9.26 18.44 -1.60
N LYS A 261 9.36 19.44 -2.47
CA LYS A 261 8.48 19.61 -3.65
C LYS A 261 8.95 18.83 -4.88
N GLY A 262 10.12 18.21 -4.83
CA GLY A 262 10.74 17.47 -5.92
C GLY A 262 11.40 18.37 -7.00
N ALA A 263 11.39 19.70 -6.84
CA ALA A 263 11.92 20.63 -7.86
C ALA A 263 13.42 20.49 -8.05
N ALA A 264 14.19 20.25 -6.99
CA ALA A 264 15.63 20.06 -7.06
C ALA A 264 15.98 18.84 -7.94
N PHE A 265 15.27 17.74 -7.79
CA PHE A 265 15.46 16.52 -8.59
C PHE A 265 14.96 16.70 -10.03
N ALA A 266 13.84 17.40 -10.23
CA ALA A 266 13.31 17.70 -11.56
C ALA A 266 14.31 18.52 -12.40
N ALA A 267 15.05 19.44 -11.76
CA ALA A 267 16.13 20.20 -12.41
C ALA A 267 17.31 19.31 -12.88
N GLN A 268 17.44 18.11 -12.32
CA GLN A 268 18.41 17.09 -12.75
C GLN A 268 17.79 16.01 -13.66
N GLY A 269 16.57 16.24 -14.17
CA GLY A 269 15.87 15.31 -15.05
C GLY A 269 15.26 14.10 -14.35
N LEU A 270 15.18 14.11 -13.02
CA LEU A 270 14.63 13.01 -12.22
C LEU A 270 13.31 13.42 -11.55
N GLN A 271 12.21 12.80 -11.95
CA GLN A 271 10.91 13.03 -11.31
C GLN A 271 10.78 12.18 -10.06
N ILE A 272 10.59 12.82 -8.91
CA ILE A 272 10.27 12.20 -7.64
C ILE A 272 8.89 12.66 -7.12
N ALA A 273 8.42 12.07 -6.03
CA ALA A 273 7.19 12.51 -5.39
C ALA A 273 7.48 13.43 -4.20
N GLY A 274 6.77 14.55 -4.11
CA GLY A 274 6.83 15.43 -2.95
C GLY A 274 6.33 14.75 -1.68
N GLY A 275 6.76 15.25 -0.51
CA GLY A 275 6.28 14.78 0.78
C GLY A 275 4.80 15.11 1.01
N VAL A 276 4.18 14.34 1.89
CA VAL A 276 2.80 14.55 2.34
C VAL A 276 2.73 14.33 3.86
N PRO A 277 1.74 14.92 4.57
CA PRO A 277 1.56 14.65 5.99
C PRO A 277 1.22 13.16 6.23
N LEU A 278 1.50 12.65 7.41
CA LEU A 278 1.19 11.26 7.79
C LEU A 278 -0.23 11.10 8.31
N LYS A 279 -0.75 12.08 9.04
CA LYS A 279 -2.04 12.01 9.76
C LYS A 279 -2.03 11.00 10.91
N VAL A 280 -0.90 10.93 11.61
CA VAL A 280 -0.67 10.11 12.81
C VAL A 280 -0.20 10.91 14.02
N GLY A 281 -0.21 12.25 13.94
CA GLY A 281 0.22 13.15 15.01
C GLY A 281 1.66 13.65 14.84
N GLU A 282 2.18 13.58 13.63
CA GLU A 282 3.49 14.14 13.26
C GLU A 282 3.54 15.67 13.50
N PRO A 283 4.72 16.23 13.82
CA PRO A 283 4.86 17.67 14.05
C PRO A 283 4.68 18.49 12.77
N ASP A 284 4.29 19.76 12.89
CA ASP A 284 4.13 20.68 11.76
C ASP A 284 5.43 20.89 10.95
N SER A 285 6.58 20.62 11.55
CA SER A 285 7.89 20.66 10.89
C SER A 285 8.19 19.41 10.04
N PHE A 286 7.31 18.40 10.04
CA PHE A 286 7.51 17.17 9.29
C PHE A 286 7.60 17.45 7.79
N LYS A 287 8.78 17.27 7.22
CA LYS A 287 9.08 17.55 5.82
C LYS A 287 9.91 16.41 5.23
N THR A 288 9.44 15.88 4.11
CA THR A 288 9.99 14.67 3.47
C THR A 288 9.97 14.79 1.96
N PHE A 289 10.67 13.88 1.28
CA PHE A 289 10.42 13.56 -0.13
C PHE A 289 10.32 12.03 -0.30
N ARG A 290 9.81 11.59 -1.45
CA ARG A 290 9.49 10.19 -1.67
C ARG A 290 10.06 9.70 -3.00
N LEU A 291 10.66 8.52 -2.98
CA LEU A 291 11.16 7.83 -4.16
C LEU A 291 10.25 6.63 -4.46
N GLY A 292 9.62 6.64 -5.63
CA GLY A 292 8.84 5.50 -6.13
C GLY A 292 9.72 4.63 -7.03
N LEU A 293 9.98 3.41 -6.60
CA LEU A 293 10.86 2.45 -7.28
C LEU A 293 10.06 1.40 -8.07
N PHE A 294 8.85 1.77 -8.48
CA PHE A 294 8.00 0.93 -9.33
C PHE A 294 8.45 1.00 -10.79
N GLY A 295 8.20 -0.07 -11.52
CA GLY A 295 8.44 -0.15 -12.96
C GLY A 295 9.37 -1.29 -13.32
N LEU A 296 8.98 -2.11 -14.31
CA LEU A 296 9.80 -3.21 -14.81
C LEU A 296 11.14 -2.73 -15.38
N ASP A 297 11.17 -1.52 -15.97
CA ASP A 297 12.36 -0.84 -16.46
C ASP A 297 13.43 -0.67 -15.37
N LYS A 298 13.04 -0.34 -14.15
CA LYS A 298 13.95 -0.19 -12.98
C LYS A 298 14.43 -1.54 -12.46
N LEU A 299 13.51 -2.49 -12.36
CA LEU A 299 13.78 -3.82 -11.80
C LEU A 299 14.62 -4.70 -12.74
N THR A 300 14.63 -4.41 -14.03
CA THR A 300 15.47 -5.10 -15.02
C THR A 300 16.83 -4.42 -15.25
N ASP A 301 17.02 -3.19 -14.75
CA ASP A 301 18.28 -2.41 -14.81
C ASP A 301 18.54 -1.72 -13.46
N ILE A 302 18.79 -2.53 -12.42
CA ILE A 302 18.98 -2.03 -11.04
C ILE A 302 20.20 -1.10 -10.96
N ASP A 303 21.35 -1.55 -11.43
CA ASP A 303 22.60 -0.78 -11.31
C ASP A 303 22.53 0.54 -12.09
N GLY A 304 21.95 0.54 -13.29
CA GLY A 304 21.72 1.76 -14.06
C GLY A 304 20.72 2.70 -13.36
N THR A 305 19.71 2.16 -12.69
CA THR A 305 18.72 2.93 -11.91
C THR A 305 19.37 3.58 -10.68
N VAL A 306 20.18 2.83 -9.93
CA VAL A 306 20.93 3.35 -8.77
C VAL A 306 21.91 4.42 -9.18
N SER A 307 22.70 4.18 -10.24
CA SER A 307 23.70 5.14 -10.73
C SER A 307 23.04 6.46 -11.19
N ARG A 308 21.91 6.40 -11.90
CA ARG A 308 21.15 7.61 -12.29
C ARG A 308 20.65 8.40 -11.07
N PHE A 309 20.17 7.72 -10.05
CA PHE A 309 19.73 8.35 -8.82
C PHE A 309 20.89 9.00 -8.07
N GLU A 310 22.00 8.28 -7.85
CA GLU A 310 23.20 8.76 -7.17
C GLU A 310 23.76 10.02 -7.82
N GLN A 311 23.97 10.01 -9.14
CA GLN A 311 24.43 11.18 -9.91
C GLN A 311 23.50 12.40 -9.81
N ALA A 312 22.18 12.17 -9.74
CA ALA A 312 21.22 13.24 -9.55
C ALA A 312 21.26 13.77 -8.10
N LEU A 313 21.38 12.88 -7.11
CA LEU A 313 21.46 13.24 -5.70
C LEU A 313 22.70 14.08 -5.41
N GLU A 314 23.89 13.68 -5.89
CA GLU A 314 25.13 14.44 -5.74
C GLU A 314 24.99 15.89 -6.25
N LYS A 315 24.37 16.07 -7.41
CA LYS A 315 24.11 17.42 -7.98
C LYS A 315 23.07 18.21 -7.20
N VAL A 316 22.07 17.54 -6.58
CA VAL A 316 21.07 18.17 -5.73
C VAL A 316 21.69 18.61 -4.41
N LEU A 317 22.66 17.89 -3.88
CA LEU A 317 23.34 18.19 -2.62
C LEU A 317 24.48 19.19 -2.75
N ALA A 318 25.10 19.32 -3.94
CA ALA A 318 26.13 20.32 -4.25
C ALA A 318 25.57 21.75 -4.24
#